data_6e446711bedf013e74a29f4f421e689e
#
_entry.id   6e446711bedf013e74a29f4f421e689e
#
_cell.length_a   1.000
_cell.length_b   1.000
_cell.length_c   1.000
_cell.angle_alpha   90.00
_cell.angle_beta   90.00
_cell.angle_gamma   90.00
#
_symmetry.space_group_name_H-M   'P 1'
#
loop_
_entity.id
_entity.type
_entity.pdbx_description
1 polymer ?
#
loop_
_entity_poly.entity_id
_entity_poly.type
_entity_poly.pdbx_seq_one_letter_code
_entity_poly.pdbx_strand_id
1 'polypeptide(L)'
;FVTTPDLLQYTRGEWLPLVIDVEYWNSIDARPNNAIPTVLHMPTNSKLKGSQQIDSELMKLETAGKIRYIRPEKKVAASLVPSLIEKSDIVIDGLVIGAYGVTSCQAMAARRIVIGNTNELGKIRPECPIFHSDPAIISSVIHDVIDNRDAWKSLGEAGYQFTKKYHDGSLTASKLSGFLDS
;
A
#
# COMPACT_ATOMS: atom_id res chain seq x y z
N PHE A 1 -19.15 -12.07 -3.61
CA PHE A 1 -17.77 -11.59 -3.69
C PHE A 1 -17.51 -10.48 -2.68
N VAL A 2 -16.26 -10.37 -2.21
CA VAL A 2 -15.76 -9.26 -1.37
C VAL A 2 -14.49 -8.69 -1.99
N THR A 3 -14.36 -7.37 -2.00
CA THR A 3 -13.19 -6.70 -2.59
C THR A 3 -12.03 -6.56 -1.60
N THR A 4 -12.31 -6.62 -0.31
CA THR A 4 -11.30 -6.53 0.75
C THR A 4 -11.29 -7.83 1.55
N PRO A 5 -10.11 -8.48 1.73
CA PRO A 5 -9.98 -9.78 2.37
C PRO A 5 -10.47 -9.86 3.82
N ASP A 6 -10.45 -8.75 4.55
CA ASP A 6 -10.98 -8.67 5.93
C ASP A 6 -12.46 -9.02 6.03
N LEU A 7 -13.24 -8.85 4.96
CA LEU A 7 -14.65 -9.19 4.94
C LEU A 7 -14.90 -10.71 4.82
N LEU A 8 -13.92 -11.50 4.41
CA LEU A 8 -14.06 -12.96 4.31
C LEU A 8 -14.34 -13.63 5.67
N GLN A 9 -13.95 -13.01 6.78
CA GLN A 9 -14.27 -13.51 8.11
C GLN A 9 -15.78 -13.43 8.45
N TYR A 10 -16.54 -12.60 7.74
CA TYR A 10 -17.98 -12.37 7.99
C TYR A 10 -18.88 -13.00 6.92
N THR A 11 -18.33 -13.56 5.87
CA THR A 11 -19.10 -14.11 4.73
C THR A 11 -18.43 -15.34 4.14
N ARG A 12 -19.24 -16.20 3.49
CA ARG A 12 -18.75 -17.32 2.67
C ARG A 12 -18.35 -16.87 1.24
N GLY A 13 -18.28 -15.57 1.00
CA GLY A 13 -17.90 -15.02 -0.30
C GLY A 13 -16.46 -15.36 -0.69
N GLU A 14 -16.13 -15.06 -1.92
CA GLU A 14 -14.77 -15.15 -2.45
C GLU A 14 -14.15 -13.76 -2.57
N TRP A 15 -12.83 -13.69 -2.44
CA TRP A 15 -12.10 -12.46 -2.71
C TRP A 15 -12.12 -12.15 -4.21
N LEU A 16 -12.65 -10.98 -4.54
CA LEU A 16 -12.62 -10.37 -5.87
C LEU A 16 -11.63 -9.20 -5.81
N PRO A 17 -10.43 -9.33 -6.38
CA PRO A 17 -9.41 -8.28 -6.28
C PRO A 17 -9.87 -6.95 -6.84
N LEU A 18 -9.43 -5.86 -6.19
CA LEU A 18 -9.54 -4.52 -6.76
C LEU A 18 -8.78 -4.47 -8.09
N VAL A 19 -9.31 -3.72 -9.06
CA VAL A 19 -8.67 -3.53 -10.36
C VAL A 19 -8.11 -2.11 -10.44
N ILE A 20 -6.86 -1.99 -10.90
CA ILE A 20 -6.21 -0.71 -11.20
C ILE A 20 -5.57 -0.80 -12.59
N ASP A 21 -5.31 0.37 -13.19
CA ASP A 21 -4.49 0.45 -14.40
C ASP A 21 -3.01 0.30 -14.03
N VAL A 22 -2.54 -0.96 -13.98
CA VAL A 22 -1.18 -1.30 -13.52
C VAL A 22 -0.11 -0.66 -14.42
N GLU A 23 -0.34 -0.61 -15.73
CA GLU A 23 0.64 -0.06 -16.67
C GLU A 23 0.73 1.48 -16.55
N TYR A 24 -0.40 2.15 -16.32
CA TYR A 24 -0.39 3.58 -16.00
C TYR A 24 0.45 3.88 -14.76
N TRP A 25 0.22 3.15 -13.65
CA TRP A 25 0.97 3.37 -12.41
C TRP A 25 2.45 2.97 -12.54
N ASN A 26 2.76 1.96 -13.33
CA ASN A 26 4.13 1.56 -13.64
C ASN A 26 4.88 2.60 -14.48
N SER A 27 4.17 3.37 -15.30
CA SER A 27 4.75 4.44 -16.13
C SER A 27 5.12 5.69 -15.33
N ILE A 28 4.71 5.80 -14.07
CA ILE A 28 5.14 6.87 -13.16
C ILE A 28 6.63 6.65 -12.84
N ASP A 29 7.45 7.33 -13.64
CA ASP A 29 8.88 7.08 -13.73
C ASP A 29 9.65 7.91 -12.73
N ALA A 30 9.60 7.71 -11.54
CA ALA A 30 10.69 8.05 -10.65
C ALA A 30 10.76 6.95 -9.61
N ARG A 31 11.71 6.08 -9.73
CA ARG A 31 12.11 5.24 -8.62
C ARG A 31 12.79 6.18 -7.63
N PRO A 32 12.07 6.71 -6.64
CA PRO A 32 12.67 7.65 -5.73
C PRO A 32 13.82 6.93 -5.05
N ASN A 33 14.97 7.53 -5.13
CA ASN A 33 16.13 7.17 -4.36
C ASN A 33 16.61 8.45 -3.68
N ASN A 34 15.66 9.11 -2.99
CA ASN A 34 15.95 10.33 -2.27
C ASN A 34 17.01 10.07 -1.21
N ALA A 35 18.00 10.96 -1.07
CA ALA A 35 19.02 10.83 -0.02
C ALA A 35 18.37 10.72 1.37
N ILE A 36 17.32 11.51 1.61
CA ILE A 36 16.42 11.40 2.76
C ILE A 36 15.11 10.76 2.26
N PRO A 37 14.72 9.57 2.76
CA PRO A 37 13.50 8.90 2.34
C PRO A 37 12.25 9.78 2.47
N THR A 38 11.41 9.79 1.46
CA THR A 38 10.13 10.49 1.51
C THR A 38 9.00 9.50 1.80
N VAL A 39 8.28 9.71 2.90
CA VAL A 39 7.19 8.86 3.36
C VAL A 39 5.86 9.56 3.15
N LEU A 40 4.93 8.91 2.46
CA LEU A 40 3.59 9.43 2.18
C LEU A 40 2.55 8.69 3.03
N HIS A 41 1.66 9.45 3.71
CA HIS A 41 0.43 8.92 4.29
C HIS A 41 -0.74 9.83 3.92
N MET A 42 -1.70 9.33 3.12
CA MET A 42 -2.85 10.11 2.63
C MET A 42 -4.19 9.39 2.91
N PRO A 43 -4.62 9.32 4.17
CA PRO A 43 -5.83 8.60 4.54
C PRO A 43 -7.10 9.31 4.06
N THR A 44 -8.07 8.53 3.59
CA THR A 44 -9.44 9.01 3.37
C THR A 44 -10.25 9.06 4.67
N ASN A 45 -9.90 8.21 5.64
CA ASN A 45 -10.46 8.17 6.98
C ASN A 45 -9.33 7.90 7.98
N SER A 46 -8.94 8.92 8.73
CA SER A 46 -7.80 8.88 9.66
C SER A 46 -7.96 7.87 10.79
N LYS A 47 -9.20 7.65 11.29
CA LYS A 47 -9.44 6.67 12.37
C LYS A 47 -9.25 5.24 11.86
N LEU A 48 -9.85 4.91 10.72
CA LEU A 48 -9.76 3.56 10.11
C LEU A 48 -8.34 3.24 9.61
N LYS A 49 -7.53 4.27 9.33
CA LYS A 49 -6.16 4.11 8.87
C LYS A 49 -5.11 4.11 9.98
N GLY A 50 -5.51 4.41 11.24
CA GLY A 50 -4.56 4.50 12.36
C GLY A 50 -3.63 5.70 12.27
N SER A 51 -4.11 6.81 11.67
CA SER A 51 -3.28 7.97 11.36
C SER A 51 -2.63 8.62 12.58
N GLN A 52 -3.27 8.57 13.74
CA GLN A 52 -2.71 9.17 14.96
C GLN A 52 -1.34 8.56 15.31
N GLN A 53 -1.22 7.24 15.25
CA GLN A 53 0.03 6.53 15.54
C GLN A 53 1.05 6.77 14.42
N ILE A 54 0.62 6.70 13.16
CA ILE A 54 1.46 6.98 12.01
C ILE A 54 2.05 8.40 12.10
N ASP A 55 1.20 9.41 12.27
CA ASP A 55 1.60 10.81 12.36
C ASP A 55 2.59 11.03 13.52
N SER A 56 2.32 10.42 14.69
CA SER A 56 3.21 10.54 15.87
C SER A 56 4.62 10.02 15.58
N GLU A 57 4.75 8.87 14.94
CA GLU A 57 6.06 8.28 14.66
C GLU A 57 6.79 9.00 13.52
N LEU A 58 6.07 9.32 12.43
CA LEU A 58 6.69 9.97 11.29
C LEU A 58 7.16 11.40 11.61
N MET A 59 6.42 12.15 12.43
CA MET A 59 6.86 13.49 12.88
C MET A 59 8.14 13.45 13.72
N LYS A 60 8.32 12.42 14.56
CA LYS A 60 9.59 12.22 15.31
C LYS A 60 10.76 11.98 14.35
N LEU A 61 10.56 11.10 13.35
CA LEU A 61 11.58 10.78 12.36
C LEU A 61 11.93 11.98 11.47
N GLU A 62 10.93 12.76 11.08
CA GLU A 62 11.13 14.00 10.31
C GLU A 62 11.87 15.05 11.12
N THR A 63 11.50 15.27 12.39
CA THR A 63 12.20 16.17 13.30
C THR A 63 13.68 15.75 13.49
N ALA A 64 13.94 14.44 13.50
CA ALA A 64 15.30 13.89 13.57
C ALA A 64 16.05 13.95 12.21
N GLY A 65 15.45 14.47 11.15
CA GLY A 65 16.05 14.58 9.81
C GLY A 65 16.21 13.22 9.09
N LYS A 66 15.57 12.16 9.56
CA LYS A 66 15.68 10.81 9.00
C LYS A 66 14.79 10.58 7.78
N ILE A 67 13.68 11.30 7.68
CA ILE A 67 12.72 11.23 6.59
C ILE A 67 12.22 12.62 6.21
N ARG A 68 11.54 12.70 5.06
CA ARG A 68 10.61 13.77 4.71
C ARG A 68 9.20 13.20 4.78
N TYR A 69 8.30 13.83 5.52
CA TYR A 69 6.92 13.35 5.67
C TYR A 69 5.95 14.14 4.80
N ILE A 70 5.21 13.46 3.94
CA ILE A 70 4.12 14.04 3.15
C ILE A 70 2.80 13.60 3.78
N ARG A 71 2.10 14.57 4.38
CA ARG A 71 0.81 14.38 5.05
C ARG A 71 -0.18 15.43 4.56
N PRO A 72 -0.99 15.16 3.52
CA PRO A 72 -2.01 16.09 3.08
C PRO A 72 -3.03 16.39 4.20
N GLU A 73 -3.31 17.65 4.46
CA GLU A 73 -4.26 18.10 5.49
C GLU A 73 -5.71 17.77 5.13
N LYS A 74 -6.01 17.73 3.84
CA LYS A 74 -7.34 17.48 3.30
C LYS A 74 -7.35 16.23 2.42
N LYS A 75 -8.56 15.70 2.18
CA LYS A 75 -8.75 14.61 1.22
C LYS A 75 -8.14 14.98 -0.13
N VAL A 76 -7.25 14.13 -0.61
CA VAL A 76 -6.56 14.33 -1.89
C VAL A 76 -7.52 14.03 -3.04
N ALA A 77 -7.56 14.94 -4.02
CA ALA A 77 -8.26 14.68 -5.28
C ALA A 77 -7.53 13.57 -6.07
N ALA A 78 -8.29 12.71 -6.75
CA ALA A 78 -7.73 11.57 -7.48
C ALA A 78 -6.65 11.97 -8.48
N SER A 79 -6.80 13.13 -9.13
CA SER A 79 -5.82 13.67 -10.08
C SER A 79 -4.47 14.06 -9.47
N LEU A 80 -4.39 14.25 -8.16
CA LEU A 80 -3.16 14.60 -7.45
C LEU A 80 -2.43 13.38 -6.86
N VAL A 81 -3.11 12.24 -6.75
CA VAL A 81 -2.52 11.02 -6.17
C VAL A 81 -1.27 10.57 -6.93
N PRO A 82 -1.23 10.56 -8.28
CA PRO A 82 -0.02 10.16 -9.01
C PRO A 82 1.21 10.99 -8.63
N SER A 83 1.08 12.31 -8.57
CA SER A 83 2.20 13.19 -8.24
C SER A 83 2.70 13.05 -6.80
N LEU A 84 1.83 12.63 -5.88
CA LEU A 84 2.23 12.36 -4.50
C LEU A 84 2.97 11.01 -4.39
N ILE A 85 2.48 9.98 -5.06
CA ILE A 85 3.15 8.67 -5.14
C ILE A 85 4.49 8.81 -5.85
N GLU A 86 4.57 9.58 -6.94
CA GLU A 86 5.81 9.85 -7.67
C GLU A 86 6.92 10.41 -6.77
N LYS A 87 6.59 11.33 -5.87
CA LYS A 87 7.54 11.99 -4.96
C LYS A 87 7.94 11.13 -3.76
N SER A 88 7.26 10.03 -3.50
CA SER A 88 7.47 9.21 -2.30
C SER A 88 8.31 7.96 -2.57
N ASP A 89 9.11 7.55 -1.59
CA ASP A 89 9.81 6.27 -1.56
C ASP A 89 8.96 5.20 -0.88
N ILE A 90 8.29 5.59 0.20
CA ILE A 90 7.50 4.71 1.06
C ILE A 90 6.07 5.27 1.13
N VAL A 91 5.08 4.40 1.05
CA VAL A 91 3.67 4.74 1.24
C VAL A 91 3.12 3.93 2.41
N ILE A 92 2.56 4.61 3.41
CA ILE A 92 1.86 3.96 4.53
C ILE A 92 0.36 4.06 4.27
N ASP A 93 -0.30 2.91 4.12
CA ASP A 93 -1.75 2.88 3.90
C ASP A 93 -2.50 2.81 5.23
N GLY A 94 -2.97 1.66 5.69
CA GLY A 94 -3.76 1.52 6.91
C GLY A 94 -3.20 0.49 7.87
N LEU A 95 -3.27 0.79 9.18
CA LEU A 95 -2.75 -0.07 10.24
C LEU A 95 -3.85 -0.82 11.01
N VAL A 96 -5.13 -0.44 10.84
CA VAL A 96 -6.23 -0.96 11.67
C VAL A 96 -6.99 -2.08 10.97
N ILE A 97 -7.31 -1.89 9.69
CA ILE A 97 -8.01 -2.90 8.89
C ILE A 97 -6.97 -3.88 8.35
N GLY A 98 -7.19 -5.16 8.53
CA GLY A 98 -6.27 -6.24 8.14
C GLY A 98 -6.13 -6.48 6.62
N ALA A 99 -6.44 -5.47 5.81
CA ALA A 99 -6.37 -5.51 4.35
C ALA A 99 -5.91 -4.17 3.78
N TYR A 100 -5.24 -4.24 2.65
CA TYR A 100 -4.82 -3.06 1.91
C TYR A 100 -5.93 -2.51 1.01
N GLY A 101 -5.81 -1.23 0.64
CA GLY A 101 -6.74 -0.54 -0.26
C GLY A 101 -6.13 -0.19 -1.61
N VAL A 102 -6.89 0.61 -2.38
CA VAL A 102 -6.48 1.09 -3.70
C VAL A 102 -5.13 1.83 -3.66
N THR A 103 -4.88 2.63 -2.62
CA THR A 103 -3.62 3.35 -2.45
C THR A 103 -2.41 2.42 -2.41
N SER A 104 -2.51 1.29 -1.71
CA SER A 104 -1.44 0.28 -1.67
C SER A 104 -1.21 -0.35 -3.04
N CYS A 105 -2.29 -0.70 -3.76
CA CYS A 105 -2.17 -1.24 -5.11
C CYS A 105 -1.48 -0.25 -6.06
N GLN A 106 -1.88 1.02 -6.02
CA GLN A 106 -1.29 2.08 -6.83
C GLN A 106 0.20 2.29 -6.51
N ALA A 107 0.54 2.33 -5.23
CA ALA A 107 1.92 2.48 -4.77
C ALA A 107 2.80 1.28 -5.16
N MET A 108 2.32 0.05 -4.99
CA MET A 108 3.03 -1.16 -5.42
C MET A 108 3.23 -1.20 -6.94
N ALA A 109 2.21 -0.84 -7.72
CA ALA A 109 2.32 -0.78 -9.17
C ALA A 109 3.37 0.27 -9.62
N ALA A 110 3.48 1.38 -8.89
CA ALA A 110 4.51 2.40 -9.08
C ALA A 110 5.86 2.05 -8.41
N ARG A 111 6.07 0.79 -7.99
CA ARG A 111 7.29 0.28 -7.34
C ARG A 111 7.70 1.01 -6.05
N ARG A 112 6.73 1.53 -5.30
CA ARG A 112 6.98 2.10 -3.98
C ARG A 112 6.96 1.03 -2.91
N ILE A 113 7.72 1.25 -1.84
CA ILE A 113 7.64 0.40 -0.66
C ILE A 113 6.33 0.71 0.06
N VAL A 114 5.59 -0.32 0.42
CA VAL A 114 4.30 -0.16 1.10
C VAL A 114 4.35 -0.77 2.49
N ILE A 115 3.86 -0.01 3.47
CA ILE A 115 3.65 -0.47 4.85
C ILE A 115 2.14 -0.43 5.12
N GLY A 116 1.62 -1.48 5.73
CA GLY A 116 0.20 -1.57 6.08
C GLY A 116 -0.16 -2.85 6.83
N ASN A 117 -1.39 -2.91 7.30
CA ASN A 117 -1.89 -4.12 7.95
C ASN A 117 -2.31 -5.16 6.91
N THR A 118 -1.68 -6.34 6.95
CA THR A 118 -1.93 -7.45 6.02
C THR A 118 -2.45 -8.71 6.70
N ASN A 119 -2.90 -8.62 7.95
CA ASN A 119 -3.29 -9.80 8.75
C ASN A 119 -4.29 -10.69 8.03
N GLU A 120 -5.33 -10.14 7.43
CA GLU A 120 -6.34 -10.95 6.74
C GLU A 120 -5.90 -11.34 5.33
N LEU A 121 -5.17 -10.46 4.64
CA LEU A 121 -4.64 -10.77 3.32
C LEU A 121 -3.55 -11.86 3.40
N GLY A 122 -2.66 -11.79 4.37
CA GLY A 122 -1.58 -12.77 4.55
C GLY A 122 -2.07 -14.20 4.66
N LYS A 123 -3.31 -14.42 5.10
CA LYS A 123 -3.95 -15.74 5.15
C LYS A 123 -4.23 -16.31 3.75
N ILE A 124 -4.49 -15.48 2.77
CA ILE A 124 -4.86 -15.90 1.41
C ILE A 124 -3.79 -15.59 0.36
N ARG A 125 -2.89 -14.67 0.64
CA ARG A 125 -1.78 -14.23 -0.23
C ARG A 125 -0.53 -13.94 0.60
N PRO A 126 0.15 -14.96 1.10
CA PRO A 126 1.36 -14.78 1.92
C PRO A 126 2.52 -14.14 1.16
N GLU A 127 2.49 -14.20 -0.17
CA GLU A 127 3.49 -13.57 -1.06
C GLU A 127 3.32 -12.05 -1.23
N CYS A 128 2.33 -11.43 -0.56
CA CYS A 128 2.12 -9.98 -0.64
C CYS A 128 3.34 -9.22 -0.11
N PRO A 129 3.96 -8.33 -0.90
CA PRO A 129 5.21 -7.66 -0.55
C PRO A 129 5.02 -6.43 0.35
N ILE A 130 3.82 -6.21 0.90
CA ILE A 130 3.57 -5.14 1.86
C ILE A 130 4.23 -5.50 3.19
N PHE A 131 5.02 -4.58 3.74
CA PHE A 131 5.53 -4.72 5.09
C PHE A 131 4.37 -4.66 6.08
N HIS A 132 4.13 -5.79 6.75
CA HIS A 132 3.07 -5.85 7.74
C HIS A 132 3.37 -4.92 8.91
N SER A 133 2.39 -4.11 9.28
CA SER A 133 2.43 -3.28 10.47
C SER A 133 1.04 -3.11 11.07
N ASP A 134 1.01 -2.90 12.36
CA ASP A 134 -0.12 -2.43 13.13
C ASP A 134 0.29 -1.20 13.97
N PRO A 135 -0.64 -0.57 14.72
CA PRO A 135 -0.31 0.61 15.53
C PRO A 135 0.75 0.37 16.63
N ALA A 136 0.96 -0.87 17.05
CA ALA A 136 1.92 -1.17 18.14
C ALA A 136 3.36 -1.28 17.64
N ILE A 137 3.56 -1.72 16.38
CA ILE A 137 4.89 -2.03 15.83
C ILE A 137 5.33 -1.07 14.72
N ILE A 138 4.54 -0.04 14.39
CA ILE A 138 4.83 0.86 13.25
C ILE A 138 6.21 1.52 13.35
N SER A 139 6.65 1.86 14.57
CA SER A 139 7.97 2.48 14.77
C SER A 139 9.10 1.56 14.33
N SER A 140 9.12 0.31 14.79
CA SER A 140 10.15 -0.66 14.40
C SER A 140 10.11 -0.96 12.90
N VAL A 141 8.93 -1.15 12.34
CA VAL A 141 8.78 -1.46 10.89
C VAL A 141 9.31 -0.33 10.02
N ILE A 142 9.04 0.93 10.37
CA ILE A 142 9.58 2.07 9.60
C ILE A 142 11.11 2.10 9.67
N HIS A 143 11.69 1.90 10.86
CA HIS A 143 13.15 1.84 11.02
C HIS A 143 13.75 0.72 10.18
N ASP A 144 13.20 -0.50 10.26
CA ASP A 144 13.68 -1.65 9.51
C ASP A 144 13.62 -1.40 7.99
N VAL A 145 12.53 -0.77 7.50
CA VAL A 145 12.40 -0.41 6.08
C VAL A 145 13.44 0.63 5.67
N ILE A 146 13.66 1.66 6.48
CA ILE A 146 14.63 2.74 6.17
C ILE A 146 16.06 2.18 6.19
N ASP A 147 16.38 1.33 7.14
CA ASP A 147 17.73 0.76 7.29
C ASP A 147 18.06 -0.26 6.20
N ASN A 148 17.03 -0.89 5.58
CA ASN A 148 17.21 -1.90 4.53
C ASN A 148 17.01 -1.34 3.10
N ARG A 149 17.58 -0.18 2.80
CA ARG A 149 17.41 0.52 1.49
C ARG A 149 17.91 -0.29 0.30
N ASP A 150 18.94 -1.09 0.47
CA ASP A 150 19.53 -1.89 -0.61
C ASP A 150 18.50 -2.88 -1.21
N ALA A 151 17.52 -3.30 -0.42
CA ALA A 151 16.44 -4.17 -0.87
C ALA A 151 15.30 -3.44 -1.60
N TRP A 152 15.22 -2.11 -1.57
CA TRP A 152 14.06 -1.38 -2.09
C TRP A 152 13.79 -1.63 -3.58
N LYS A 153 14.84 -1.75 -4.38
CA LYS A 153 14.69 -2.06 -5.81
C LYS A 153 13.99 -3.40 -6.05
N SER A 154 14.42 -4.44 -5.35
CA SER A 154 13.83 -5.79 -5.48
C SER A 154 12.43 -5.85 -4.87
N LEU A 155 12.20 -5.17 -3.76
CA LEU A 155 10.90 -5.08 -3.11
C LEU A 155 9.88 -4.30 -3.96
N GLY A 156 10.30 -3.19 -4.56
CA GLY A 156 9.47 -2.43 -5.50
C GLY A 156 9.09 -3.27 -6.73
N GLU A 157 10.03 -4.05 -7.27
CA GLU A 157 9.73 -4.97 -8.37
C GLU A 157 8.75 -6.06 -7.94
N ALA A 158 8.91 -6.64 -6.75
CA ALA A 158 7.95 -7.60 -6.19
C ALA A 158 6.55 -6.99 -6.05
N GLY A 159 6.45 -5.72 -5.63
CA GLY A 159 5.20 -4.96 -5.57
C GLY A 159 4.51 -4.85 -6.93
N TYR A 160 5.25 -4.45 -7.94
CA TYR A 160 4.73 -4.38 -9.32
C TYR A 160 4.26 -5.75 -9.82
N GLN A 161 5.05 -6.80 -9.66
CA GLN A 161 4.68 -8.14 -10.11
C GLN A 161 3.45 -8.68 -9.37
N PHE A 162 3.32 -8.38 -8.09
CA PHE A 162 2.13 -8.71 -7.31
C PHE A 162 0.89 -8.01 -7.87
N THR A 163 0.95 -6.70 -8.13
CA THR A 163 -0.18 -5.97 -8.69
C THR A 163 -0.53 -6.41 -10.10
N LYS A 164 0.45 -6.69 -10.92
CA LYS A 164 0.23 -7.24 -12.26
C LYS A 164 -0.46 -8.60 -12.23
N LYS A 165 -0.10 -9.45 -11.27
CA LYS A 165 -0.71 -10.80 -11.13
C LYS A 165 -2.15 -10.75 -10.61
N TYR A 166 -2.45 -9.83 -9.69
CA TYR A 166 -3.73 -9.86 -8.96
C TYR A 166 -4.65 -8.68 -9.23
N HIS A 167 -4.14 -7.55 -9.73
CA HIS A 167 -4.87 -6.29 -9.80
C HIS A 167 -4.95 -5.67 -11.21
N ASP A 168 -4.46 -6.37 -12.25
CA ASP A 168 -4.58 -5.94 -13.65
C ASP A 168 -5.97 -6.15 -14.26
N GLY A 169 -6.87 -6.79 -13.52
CA GLY A 169 -8.24 -7.09 -13.93
C GLY A 169 -8.44 -8.49 -14.47
N SER A 170 -7.40 -9.20 -14.91
CA SER A 170 -7.53 -10.55 -15.53
C SER A 170 -8.15 -11.57 -14.58
N LEU A 171 -7.68 -11.62 -13.32
CA LEU A 171 -8.23 -12.53 -12.31
C LEU A 171 -9.67 -12.17 -11.96
N THR A 172 -9.98 -10.89 -11.82
CA THR A 172 -11.31 -10.38 -11.51
C THR A 172 -12.30 -10.71 -12.64
N ALA A 173 -11.92 -10.48 -13.90
CA ALA A 173 -12.71 -10.83 -15.05
C ALA A 173 -12.99 -12.34 -15.13
N SER A 174 -11.96 -13.18 -14.93
CA SER A 174 -12.11 -14.64 -14.94
C SER A 174 -13.10 -15.14 -13.88
N LYS A 175 -13.03 -14.59 -12.65
CA LYS A 175 -13.96 -14.96 -11.58
C LYS A 175 -15.40 -14.54 -11.88
N LEU A 176 -15.59 -13.35 -12.45
CA LEU A 176 -16.92 -12.87 -12.82
C LEU A 176 -17.52 -13.66 -13.98
N SER A 177 -16.75 -13.99 -15.01
CA SER A 177 -17.23 -14.86 -16.10
C SER A 177 -17.67 -16.22 -15.57
N GLY A 178 -16.85 -16.88 -14.75
CA GLY A 178 -17.23 -18.18 -14.17
C GLY A 178 -18.50 -18.14 -13.30
N PHE A 179 -18.78 -17.00 -12.67
CA PHE A 179 -20.02 -16.80 -11.92
C PHE A 179 -21.23 -16.56 -12.83
N LEU A 180 -21.07 -15.84 -13.94
CA LEU A 180 -22.17 -15.54 -14.87
C LEU A 180 -22.56 -16.75 -15.72
N ASP A 181 -21.63 -17.68 -15.95
CA ASP A 181 -21.83 -18.89 -16.74
C ASP A 181 -22.36 -20.07 -15.90
N SER A 182 -22.50 -19.93 -14.57
CA SER A 182 -22.98 -20.94 -13.61
C SER A 182 -24.48 -20.78 -13.31
#